data_a6fcca60089ce21b6a4246f3d150b9be
#
_entry.id   a6fcca60089ce21b6a4246f3d150b9be
#
_cell.length_a   1.000
_cell.length_b   1.000
_cell.length_c   1.000
_cell.angle_alpha   90.00
_cell.angle_beta   90.00
_cell.angle_gamma   90.00
#
_symmetry.space_group_name_H-M   'P 1'
#
loop_
_entity.id
_entity.type
_entity.pdbx_description
1 polymer ?
#
loop_
_entity_poly.entity_id
_entity_poly.type
_entity_poly.pdbx_seq_one_letter_code
_entity_poly.pdbx_strand_id
1 'polypeptide(L)'
;IVKYIYQRLVYVLNYSSKKIILDKNWTLTDPFLELRGQSFFGYYDKPSINSNKDILTHTVKNNECTIYIKRFTGELVRVANTNAWNWQQGAMATWLDDDRVCFNDIVDNSLVCHIFSLSLERIIDTYGHPIQCYTPIKSIYASISYEKLNSLRPEYGYNKLDRGDYNKSE
;
A
#
# COMPACT_ATOMS: atom_id res chain seq x y z
N ILE A 1 -9.99 -24.66 -14.05
CA ILE A 1 -9.64 -24.53 -15.47
C ILE A 1 -10.77 -23.84 -16.24
N VAL A 2 -12.02 -24.34 -16.22
CA VAL A 2 -13.17 -23.77 -16.96
C VAL A 2 -13.40 -22.29 -16.61
N LYS A 3 -13.39 -21.90 -15.32
CA LYS A 3 -13.55 -20.51 -14.86
C LYS A 3 -12.46 -19.59 -15.43
N TYR A 4 -11.21 -20.07 -15.46
CA TYR A 4 -10.08 -19.29 -15.99
C TYR A 4 -10.19 -19.08 -17.50
N ILE A 5 -10.58 -20.12 -18.26
CA ILE A 5 -10.80 -20.02 -19.71
C ILE A 5 -11.94 -19.06 -20.00
N TYR A 6 -13.05 -19.15 -19.26
CA TYR A 6 -14.20 -18.24 -19.40
C TYR A 6 -13.79 -16.79 -19.15
N GLN A 7 -13.06 -16.53 -18.05
CA GLN A 7 -12.60 -15.18 -17.73
C GLN A 7 -11.68 -14.61 -18.81
N ARG A 8 -10.78 -15.43 -19.36
CA ARG A 8 -9.88 -15.03 -20.46
C ARG A 8 -10.67 -14.73 -21.74
N LEU A 9 -11.63 -15.57 -22.09
CA LEU A 9 -12.50 -15.36 -23.24
C LEU A 9 -13.33 -14.07 -23.12
N VAL A 10 -13.96 -13.85 -21.96
CA VAL A 10 -14.72 -12.63 -21.69
C VAL A 10 -13.79 -11.40 -21.74
N TYR A 11 -12.58 -11.48 -21.21
CA TYR A 11 -11.61 -10.40 -21.30
C TYR A 11 -11.24 -10.09 -22.75
N VAL A 12 -10.91 -11.10 -23.56
CA VAL A 12 -10.52 -10.91 -24.97
C VAL A 12 -11.68 -10.36 -25.79
N LEU A 13 -12.91 -10.89 -25.60
CA LEU A 13 -14.09 -10.47 -26.34
C LEU A 13 -14.56 -9.05 -25.97
N ASN A 14 -14.33 -8.64 -24.72
CA ASN A 14 -14.69 -7.30 -24.24
C ASN A 14 -13.51 -6.34 -24.21
N TYR A 15 -12.33 -6.75 -24.70
CA TYR A 15 -11.17 -5.88 -24.78
C TYR A 15 -11.41 -4.83 -25.87
N SER A 16 -12.07 -3.78 -25.49
CA SER A 16 -12.03 -2.52 -26.24
C SER A 16 -11.02 -1.62 -25.53
N SER A 17 -10.14 -0.99 -26.28
CA SER A 17 -9.27 0.08 -25.74
C SER A 17 -10.20 1.21 -25.29
N LYS A 18 -10.65 1.15 -24.03
CA LYS A 18 -11.47 2.20 -23.43
C LYS A 18 -10.60 3.44 -23.36
N LYS A 19 -10.84 4.40 -24.25
CA LYS A 19 -10.27 5.72 -24.10
C LYS A 19 -10.86 6.34 -22.85
N ILE A 20 -10.01 6.80 -21.94
CA ILE A 20 -10.45 7.65 -20.84
C ILE A 20 -10.90 8.95 -21.45
N ILE A 21 -12.20 9.24 -21.37
CA ILE A 21 -12.76 10.51 -21.82
C ILE A 21 -12.80 11.39 -20.57
N LEU A 22 -11.96 12.39 -20.55
CA LEU A 22 -11.96 13.41 -19.50
C LEU A 22 -12.89 14.56 -19.92
N ASP A 23 -13.60 15.13 -18.97
CA ASP A 23 -14.20 16.44 -19.15
C ASP A 23 -13.10 17.46 -19.50
N LYS A 24 -13.42 18.46 -20.31
CA LYS A 24 -12.47 19.50 -20.77
C LYS A 24 -11.78 20.25 -19.64
N ASN A 25 -12.33 20.21 -18.45
CA ASN A 25 -11.78 20.88 -17.26
C ASN A 25 -10.86 19.94 -16.44
N TRP A 26 -10.67 18.68 -16.85
CA TRP A 26 -9.86 17.71 -16.16
C TRP A 26 -8.59 17.38 -16.95
N THR A 27 -7.49 17.29 -16.25
CA THR A 27 -6.21 16.86 -16.81
C THR A 27 -5.79 15.55 -16.12
N LEU A 28 -5.46 14.53 -16.91
CA LEU A 28 -4.85 13.32 -16.40
C LEU A 28 -3.34 13.55 -16.27
N THR A 29 -2.83 13.44 -15.04
CA THR A 29 -1.39 13.52 -14.77
C THR A 29 -0.94 12.25 -14.06
N ASP A 30 0.30 11.82 -14.34
CA ASP A 30 0.98 10.79 -13.55
C ASP A 30 2.08 11.47 -12.73
N PRO A 31 1.83 11.76 -11.46
CA PRO A 31 2.79 12.44 -10.60
C PRO A 31 4.03 11.58 -10.29
N PHE A 32 4.01 10.28 -10.63
CA PHE A 32 5.06 9.31 -10.32
C PHE A 32 5.72 8.68 -11.55
N LEU A 33 5.51 9.25 -12.73
CA LEU A 33 6.07 8.74 -14.00
C LEU A 33 7.59 8.54 -13.95
N GLU A 34 8.29 9.38 -13.21
CA GLU A 34 9.75 9.30 -13.02
C GLU A 34 10.22 8.03 -12.32
N LEU A 35 9.38 7.35 -11.53
CA LEU A 35 9.73 6.13 -10.80
C LEU A 35 9.84 4.89 -11.69
N ARG A 36 9.29 4.96 -12.91
CA ARG A 36 9.33 3.86 -13.89
C ARG A 36 8.89 2.51 -13.32
N GLY A 37 7.90 2.52 -12.42
CA GLY A 37 7.30 1.36 -11.78
C GLY A 37 5.78 1.42 -11.89
N GLN A 38 5.10 0.44 -11.31
CA GLN A 38 3.65 0.47 -11.17
C GLN A 38 3.32 1.16 -9.85
N SER A 39 2.81 2.38 -9.93
CA SER A 39 2.44 3.17 -8.76
C SER A 39 0.96 3.00 -8.44
N PHE A 40 0.65 2.85 -7.17
CA PHE A 40 -0.71 2.77 -6.66
C PHE A 40 -0.75 3.28 -5.22
N PHE A 41 -1.92 3.73 -4.77
CA PHE A 41 -1.99 4.25 -3.41
C PHE A 41 -2.13 3.12 -2.39
N GLY A 42 -3.13 2.32 -2.47
CA GLY A 42 -3.45 1.28 -1.50
C GLY A 42 -4.96 1.19 -1.29
N TYR A 43 -5.43 1.12 -0.05
CA TYR A 43 -6.83 0.88 0.22
C TYR A 43 -7.66 2.17 0.22
N TYR A 44 -8.90 2.07 -0.24
CA TYR A 44 -9.81 3.20 -0.49
C TYR A 44 -10.22 3.99 0.77
N ASP A 45 -10.08 3.41 1.96
CA ASP A 45 -10.45 4.03 3.24
C ASP A 45 -9.37 4.94 3.82
N LYS A 46 -8.23 5.06 3.13
CA LYS A 46 -7.09 5.85 3.59
C LYS A 46 -6.86 7.06 2.68
N PRO A 47 -6.58 8.25 3.25
CA PRO A 47 -6.25 9.40 2.44
C PRO A 47 -4.86 9.23 1.80
N SER A 48 -4.79 9.38 0.47
CA SER A 48 -3.51 9.44 -0.25
C SER A 48 -2.83 10.81 -0.11
N ILE A 49 -3.58 11.85 0.22
CA ILE A 49 -3.14 13.24 0.22
C ILE A 49 -3.35 13.81 1.62
N ASN A 50 -2.31 14.46 2.18
CA ASN A 50 -2.40 15.22 3.42
C ASN A 50 -2.93 16.65 3.20
N SER A 51 -3.05 17.47 4.26
CA SER A 51 -3.54 18.84 4.15
C SER A 51 -2.57 19.76 3.40
N ASN A 52 -1.27 19.43 3.37
CA ASN A 52 -0.24 20.13 2.61
C ASN A 52 -0.25 19.77 1.11
N LYS A 53 -1.15 18.86 0.69
CA LYS A 53 -1.25 18.32 -0.68
C LYS A 53 -0.07 17.43 -1.09
N ASP A 54 0.68 16.91 -0.12
CA ASP A 54 1.69 15.88 -0.38
C ASP A 54 1.00 14.54 -0.66
N ILE A 55 1.51 13.79 -1.61
CA ILE A 55 0.90 12.56 -2.12
C ILE A 55 1.71 11.35 -1.67
N LEU A 56 1.08 10.46 -0.90
CA LEU A 56 1.65 9.17 -0.51
C LEU A 56 1.35 8.11 -1.56
N THR A 57 2.33 7.28 -1.92
CA THR A 57 2.14 6.18 -2.88
C THR A 57 3.05 5.00 -2.61
N HIS A 58 2.62 3.82 -3.09
CA HIS A 58 3.45 2.64 -3.27
C HIS A 58 3.88 2.56 -4.72
N THR A 59 5.11 2.15 -4.96
CA THR A 59 5.61 1.85 -6.30
C THR A 59 6.26 0.48 -6.32
N VAL A 60 5.78 -0.38 -7.20
CA VAL A 60 6.33 -1.73 -7.39
C VAL A 60 7.16 -1.79 -8.65
N LYS A 61 8.40 -2.22 -8.50
CA LYS A 61 9.34 -2.49 -9.59
C LYS A 61 10.12 -3.76 -9.28
N ASN A 62 10.19 -4.69 -10.24
CA ASN A 62 10.89 -5.98 -10.06
C ASN A 62 10.43 -6.75 -8.80
N ASN A 63 9.14 -6.71 -8.48
CA ASN A 63 8.53 -7.32 -7.29
C ASN A 63 9.02 -6.75 -5.94
N GLU A 64 9.62 -5.58 -5.95
CA GLU A 64 9.96 -4.81 -4.76
C GLU A 64 9.00 -3.63 -4.61
N CYS A 65 8.46 -3.46 -3.41
CA CYS A 65 7.58 -2.35 -3.09
C CYS A 65 8.34 -1.26 -2.33
N THR A 66 8.31 -0.06 -2.85
CA THR A 66 8.86 1.13 -2.20
C THR A 66 7.74 2.13 -1.96
N ILE A 67 7.73 2.73 -0.80
CA ILE A 67 6.81 3.81 -0.42
C ILE A 67 7.49 5.14 -0.70
N TYR A 68 6.76 6.05 -1.34
CA TYR A 68 7.21 7.41 -1.66
C TYR A 68 6.19 8.45 -1.22
N ILE A 69 6.68 9.63 -0.95
CA ILE A 69 5.88 10.85 -0.80
C ILE A 69 6.31 11.84 -1.88
N LYS A 70 5.38 12.31 -2.68
CA LYS A 70 5.56 13.44 -3.58
C LYS A 70 5.07 14.70 -2.88
N ARG A 71 5.98 15.60 -2.52
CA ARG A 71 5.65 16.89 -1.93
C ARG A 71 4.90 17.76 -2.94
N PHE A 72 4.06 18.64 -2.47
CA PHE A 72 3.38 19.63 -3.33
C PHE A 72 4.37 20.49 -4.13
N THR A 73 5.56 20.71 -3.59
CA THR A 73 6.68 21.40 -4.27
C THR A 73 7.23 20.64 -5.48
N GLY A 74 6.86 19.37 -5.66
CA GLY A 74 7.38 18.49 -6.70
C GLY A 74 8.52 17.56 -6.25
N GLU A 75 9.10 17.78 -5.08
CA GLU A 75 10.13 16.93 -4.49
C GLU A 75 9.60 15.52 -4.23
N LEU A 76 10.42 14.51 -4.52
CA LEU A 76 10.12 13.11 -4.28
C LEU A 76 10.95 12.57 -3.12
N VAL A 77 10.29 12.24 -2.01
CA VAL A 77 10.91 11.66 -0.82
C VAL A 77 10.69 10.15 -0.81
N ARG A 78 11.78 9.38 -0.71
CA ARG A 78 11.72 7.93 -0.51
C ARG A 78 11.55 7.61 0.97
N VAL A 79 10.41 7.00 1.31
CA VAL A 79 10.11 6.62 2.70
C VAL A 79 10.85 5.35 3.09
N ALA A 80 10.55 4.23 2.44
CA ALA A 80 11.15 2.93 2.72
C ALA A 80 10.86 1.92 1.61
N ASN A 81 11.64 0.83 1.56
CA ASN A 81 11.17 -0.42 0.97
C ASN A 81 10.38 -1.19 2.02
N THR A 82 9.41 -1.98 1.59
CA THR A 82 8.67 -2.87 2.48
C THR A 82 8.45 -4.24 1.85
N ASN A 83 8.49 -5.26 2.70
CA ASN A 83 8.13 -6.63 2.37
C ASN A 83 6.68 -6.97 2.73
N ALA A 84 6.02 -6.15 3.55
CA ALA A 84 4.64 -6.30 3.97
C ALA A 84 3.69 -5.53 3.05
N TRP A 85 3.41 -6.08 1.86
CA TRP A 85 2.52 -5.41 0.91
C TRP A 85 1.72 -6.41 0.05
N ASN A 86 0.60 -5.93 -0.48
CA ASN A 86 -0.16 -6.60 -1.53
C ASN A 86 -0.77 -5.54 -2.47
N TRP A 87 -1.29 -5.98 -3.62
CA TRP A 87 -1.82 -5.07 -4.64
C TRP A 87 -3.12 -4.36 -4.25
N GLN A 88 -3.86 -4.89 -3.28
CA GLN A 88 -5.14 -4.32 -2.86
C GLN A 88 -4.99 -3.23 -1.81
N GLN A 89 -4.11 -3.47 -0.84
CA GLN A 89 -4.00 -2.64 0.35
C GLN A 89 -2.64 -1.93 0.47
N GLY A 90 -1.68 -2.27 -0.40
CA GLY A 90 -0.30 -1.84 -0.22
C GLY A 90 0.26 -2.36 1.10
N ALA A 91 1.08 -1.58 1.74
CA ALA A 91 1.65 -1.80 3.06
C ALA A 91 0.80 -1.18 4.19
N MET A 92 -0.49 -0.96 3.97
CA MET A 92 -1.37 -0.20 4.87
C MET A 92 -0.84 1.21 5.18
N ALA A 93 -0.02 1.77 4.28
CA ALA A 93 0.54 3.09 4.46
C ALA A 93 -0.56 4.15 4.56
N THR A 94 -0.47 5.01 5.56
CA THR A 94 -1.44 6.08 5.80
C THR A 94 -0.80 7.26 6.52
N TRP A 95 -1.33 8.45 6.26
CA TRP A 95 -1.01 9.64 7.01
C TRP A 95 -1.54 9.56 8.43
N LEU A 96 -0.71 9.83 9.43
CA LEU A 96 -1.10 10.05 10.82
C LEU A 96 -1.42 11.52 11.08
N ASP A 97 -0.69 12.39 10.42
CA ASP A 97 -0.84 13.85 10.35
C ASP A 97 -0.10 14.39 9.12
N ASP A 98 0.15 15.70 9.06
CA ASP A 98 0.81 16.33 7.93
C ASP A 98 2.32 16.07 7.82
N ASP A 99 2.94 15.48 8.84
CA ASP A 99 4.36 15.14 8.89
C ASP A 99 4.61 13.62 8.92
N ARG A 100 3.71 12.86 9.56
CA ARG A 100 3.97 11.46 9.86
C ARG A 100 3.14 10.50 9.04
N VAL A 101 3.82 9.48 8.53
CA VAL A 101 3.20 8.34 7.84
C VAL A 101 3.52 7.07 8.59
N CYS A 102 2.55 6.18 8.77
CA CYS A 102 2.81 4.83 9.23
C CYS A 102 2.63 3.82 8.09
N PHE A 103 3.33 2.70 8.17
CA PHE A 103 3.24 1.59 7.22
C PHE A 103 3.71 0.29 7.85
N ASN A 104 3.21 -0.83 7.33
CA ASN A 104 3.65 -2.16 7.76
C ASN A 104 4.93 -2.60 7.05
N ASP A 105 5.75 -3.37 7.74
CA ASP A 105 6.90 -4.06 7.18
C ASP A 105 7.10 -5.44 7.84
N ILE A 106 7.96 -6.26 7.24
CA ILE A 106 8.43 -7.53 7.79
C ILE A 106 9.92 -7.38 8.11
N VAL A 107 10.23 -7.41 9.40
CA VAL A 107 11.59 -7.34 9.94
C VAL A 107 11.84 -8.61 10.74
N ASP A 108 12.91 -9.34 10.43
CA ASP A 108 13.28 -10.59 11.10
C ASP A 108 12.11 -11.59 11.22
N ASN A 109 11.38 -11.76 10.11
CA ASN A 109 10.17 -12.59 9.99
C ASN A 109 9.00 -12.18 10.91
N SER A 110 9.05 -10.98 11.47
CA SER A 110 8.00 -10.41 12.33
C SER A 110 7.34 -9.22 11.64
N LEU A 111 6.01 -9.13 11.74
CA LEU A 111 5.27 -7.96 11.26
C LEU A 111 5.40 -6.81 12.25
N VAL A 112 5.78 -5.67 11.73
CA VAL A 112 5.93 -4.42 12.47
C VAL A 112 5.17 -3.30 11.77
N CYS A 113 4.94 -2.20 12.49
CA CYS A 113 4.50 -0.93 11.92
C CYS A 113 5.56 0.13 12.18
N HIS A 114 6.07 0.74 11.12
CA HIS A 114 6.99 1.88 11.20
C HIS A 114 6.24 3.19 11.17
N ILE A 115 6.76 4.18 11.89
CA ILE A 115 6.37 5.59 11.79
C ILE A 115 7.52 6.35 11.14
N PHE A 116 7.26 6.98 10.01
CA PHE A 116 8.21 7.84 9.29
C PHE A 116 7.84 9.30 9.49
N SER A 117 8.81 10.15 9.77
CA SER A 117 8.66 11.62 9.78
C SER A 117 9.17 12.19 8.47
N LEU A 118 8.33 12.97 7.79
CA LEU A 118 8.65 13.63 6.53
C LEU A 118 9.62 14.80 6.73
N SER A 119 9.52 15.52 7.85
CA SER A 119 10.43 16.62 8.17
C SER A 119 11.83 16.15 8.56
N LEU A 120 11.94 14.97 9.20
CA LEU A 120 13.21 14.35 9.57
C LEU A 120 13.74 13.36 8.54
N GLU A 121 12.93 13.01 7.55
CA GLU A 121 13.20 12.03 6.46
C GLU A 121 13.73 10.69 6.97
N ARG A 122 13.20 10.22 8.11
CA ARG A 122 13.60 8.94 8.70
C ARG A 122 12.46 8.28 9.48
N ILE A 123 12.61 6.98 9.70
CA ILE A 123 11.79 6.24 10.66
C ILE A 123 12.13 6.75 12.07
N ILE A 124 11.10 7.15 12.81
CA ILE A 124 11.21 7.71 14.16
C ILE A 124 10.70 6.76 15.24
N ASP A 125 9.88 5.77 14.85
CA ASP A 125 9.34 4.79 15.78
C ASP A 125 8.99 3.49 15.05
N THR A 126 8.90 2.38 15.81
CA THR A 126 8.52 1.06 15.31
C THR A 126 7.72 0.31 16.37
N TYR A 127 6.51 -0.10 16.01
CA TYR A 127 5.65 -0.92 16.85
C TYR A 127 5.74 -2.40 16.45
N GLY A 128 5.79 -3.30 17.43
CA GLY A 128 5.88 -4.74 17.24
C GLY A 128 4.59 -5.42 16.71
N HIS A 129 3.64 -4.66 16.19
CA HIS A 129 2.38 -5.15 15.60
C HIS A 129 2.05 -4.37 14.34
N PRO A 130 1.51 -5.04 13.30
CA PRO A 130 1.09 -4.36 12.08
C PRO A 130 -0.12 -3.46 12.35
N ILE A 131 -0.26 -2.42 11.55
CA ILE A 131 -1.43 -1.55 11.59
C ILE A 131 -2.48 -1.99 10.56
N GLN A 132 -3.76 -1.96 10.97
CA GLN A 132 -4.90 -2.07 10.06
C GLN A 132 -5.60 -0.72 9.89
N CYS A 133 -5.86 -0.02 10.97
CA CYS A 133 -6.41 1.32 10.93
C CYS A 133 -5.92 2.17 12.11
N TYR A 134 -6.02 3.47 11.96
CA TYR A 134 -5.62 4.46 12.96
C TYR A 134 -6.70 5.52 13.11
N THR A 135 -6.92 5.99 14.33
CA THR A 135 -7.73 7.18 14.61
C THR A 135 -6.93 8.23 15.37
N PRO A 136 -6.83 9.46 14.85
CA PRO A 136 -6.09 10.52 15.50
C PRO A 136 -6.76 11.02 16.79
N ILE A 137 -8.09 10.83 16.94
CA ILE A 137 -8.90 11.38 18.04
C ILE A 137 -8.40 10.90 19.41
N LYS A 138 -7.92 9.64 19.49
CA LYS A 138 -7.41 9.05 20.73
C LYS A 138 -6.01 8.45 20.59
N SER A 139 -5.35 8.68 19.47
CA SER A 139 -4.07 8.03 19.12
C SER A 139 -4.14 6.49 19.26
N ILE A 140 -5.27 5.91 18.85
CA ILE A 140 -5.52 4.47 18.91
C ILE A 140 -5.35 3.89 17.52
N TYR A 141 -4.69 2.74 17.42
CA TYR A 141 -4.69 1.93 16.22
C TYR A 141 -5.24 0.52 16.49
N ALA A 142 -5.80 -0.09 15.47
CA ALA A 142 -6.19 -1.49 15.48
C ALA A 142 -5.22 -2.31 14.65
N SER A 143 -4.93 -3.51 15.14
CA SER A 143 -4.11 -4.52 14.46
C SER A 143 -4.94 -5.77 14.21
N ILE A 144 -4.56 -6.53 13.18
CA ILE A 144 -5.09 -7.86 12.88
C ILE A 144 -3.95 -8.83 12.65
N SER A 145 -4.21 -10.13 12.78
CA SER A 145 -3.23 -11.14 12.37
C SER A 145 -3.24 -11.27 10.85
N TYR A 146 -2.21 -10.70 10.20
CA TYR A 146 -2.00 -10.83 8.76
C TYR A 146 -1.57 -12.23 8.35
N GLU A 147 -0.95 -13.01 9.24
CA GLU A 147 -0.63 -14.42 9.03
C GLU A 147 -1.92 -15.24 8.87
N LYS A 148 -2.87 -15.06 9.80
CA LYS A 148 -4.18 -15.71 9.73
C LYS A 148 -4.96 -15.21 8.52
N LEU A 149 -4.91 -13.92 8.23
CA LEU A 149 -5.52 -13.34 7.04
C LEU A 149 -4.93 -13.94 5.77
N ASN A 150 -3.60 -14.08 5.67
CA ASN A 150 -2.93 -14.67 4.52
C ASN A 150 -3.30 -16.16 4.31
N SER A 151 -3.56 -16.90 5.38
CA SER A 151 -4.00 -18.29 5.28
C SER A 151 -5.43 -18.44 4.76
N LEU A 152 -6.32 -17.53 5.16
CA LEU A 152 -7.75 -17.56 4.83
C LEU A 152 -8.08 -16.79 3.54
N ARG A 153 -7.42 -15.68 3.31
CA ARG A 153 -7.65 -14.73 2.23
C ARG A 153 -6.30 -14.20 1.71
N PRO A 154 -5.56 -15.01 0.93
CA PRO A 154 -4.21 -14.67 0.47
C PRO A 154 -4.12 -13.33 -0.27
N GLU A 155 -5.20 -12.93 -0.94
CA GLU A 155 -5.29 -11.66 -1.67
C GLU A 155 -5.20 -10.41 -0.79
N TYR A 156 -5.46 -10.56 0.53
CA TYR A 156 -5.37 -9.48 1.53
C TYR A 156 -4.20 -9.65 2.49
N GLY A 157 -3.55 -10.81 2.48
CA GLY A 157 -2.36 -11.09 3.28
C GLY A 157 -1.07 -10.57 2.64
N TYR A 158 0.04 -10.78 3.33
CA TYR A 158 1.36 -10.44 2.81
C TYR A 158 2.09 -11.69 2.36
N ASN A 159 2.36 -11.80 1.07
CA ASN A 159 2.91 -13.01 0.43
C ASN A 159 4.33 -13.42 0.90
N LYS A 160 5.06 -12.49 1.51
CA LYS A 160 6.41 -12.74 2.06
C LYS A 160 6.41 -13.20 3.51
N LEU A 161 5.25 -13.26 4.17
CA LEU A 161 5.12 -13.91 5.46
C LEU A 161 5.24 -15.41 5.28
N ASP A 162 6.09 -16.03 6.10
CA ASP A 162 6.18 -17.49 6.15
C ASP A 162 4.81 -18.04 6.57
N ARG A 163 4.27 -18.94 5.77
CA ARG A 163 2.99 -19.59 6.05
C ARG A 163 3.27 -20.67 7.11
N GLY A 164 3.37 -20.27 8.36
CA GLY A 164 3.33 -21.24 9.45
C GLY A 164 2.09 -22.12 9.30
N ASP A 165 2.22 -23.42 9.54
CA ASP A 165 1.13 -24.41 9.49
C ASP A 165 0.05 -24.06 10.53
N TYR A 166 -0.77 -23.05 10.26
CA TYR A 166 -1.92 -22.67 11.12
C TYR A 166 -3.08 -23.67 11.08
N ASN A 167 -2.96 -24.73 10.25
CA ASN A 167 -3.97 -25.79 10.16
C ASN A 167 -3.83 -26.90 11.23
N LYS A 168 -3.00 -26.72 12.26
CA LYS A 168 -2.73 -27.77 13.27
C LYS A 168 -3.13 -27.39 14.71
N SER A 169 -4.09 -26.52 14.91
CA SER A 169 -4.64 -26.32 16.27
C SER A 169 -6.13 -26.07 16.23
N GLU A 170 -6.87 -27.13 16.05
CA GLU A 170 -8.19 -27.39 16.65
C GLU A 170 -8.13 -28.73 17.38
#